data_87f1b6b58b1668bda721ddc36a0ae301
#
_entry.id   87f1b6b58b1668bda721ddc36a0ae301
#
_cell.length_a   1.000
_cell.length_b   1.000
_cell.length_c   1.000
_cell.angle_alpha   90.00
_cell.angle_beta   90.00
_cell.angle_gamma   90.00
#
_symmetry.space_group_name_H-M   'P 1'
#
loop_
_entity.id
_entity.type
_entity.pdbx_description
1 polymer ?
#
loop_
_entity_poly.entity_id
_entity_poly.type
_entity_poly.pdbx_seq_one_letter_code
_entity_poly.pdbx_strand_id
1 'polypeptide(L)'
;MPQANINFSRLPERYLFLDIAKRVAAYSEAHPQADIIRMGIGDVTRPLAPAVIKAMHQAVDDCAAPETFHGYGPERGYLWLREAIVKGDYVPLGVQMNPDDIFINDGAKSDTGNIGDILTPGSLIGITDPVYPVYVDTNLMRGNEIKYITCNAGNGFTGDIPKEKFDVVYLCYPNNPTGAVITRSKLKQWVDWALQNGALIMYDSAYEAFICDPQIPHSIYEIEGARNCAIEFRSFSKTAGFTGVRCGYTVIPQELMVSDVKGGKANLNAMWERRQSCKFNGASYISQKGALAVYSEEGRAETKATIDYYLETARIIRDSMNDCGLEPQGGENAPYIWAKTPNGMDSWEFFDELLNKAQVVVTPGSGFGPAGEGYFRITSFADRQRTIEAMERIKNLLKK
;
A
#
# COMPACT_ATOMS: atom_id res chain seq x y z
N MET A 1 -19.04 33.69 -7.48
CA MET A 1 -18.69 32.41 -8.13
C MET A 1 -17.86 31.61 -7.13
N PRO A 2 -18.00 30.28 -7.05
CA PRO A 2 -17.14 29.46 -6.20
C PRO A 2 -15.70 29.55 -6.67
N GLN A 3 -14.75 29.49 -5.73
CA GLN A 3 -13.32 29.46 -6.03
C GLN A 3 -12.82 28.03 -6.02
N ALA A 4 -11.85 27.74 -6.88
CA ALA A 4 -11.16 26.44 -6.85
C ALA A 4 -10.33 26.29 -5.57
N ASN A 5 -10.11 25.04 -5.13
CA ASN A 5 -9.23 24.76 -4.00
C ASN A 5 -7.79 25.10 -4.38
N ILE A 6 -7.27 26.18 -3.78
CA ILE A 6 -5.91 26.67 -4.06
C ILE A 6 -4.82 25.65 -3.77
N ASN A 7 -5.08 24.70 -2.85
CA ASN A 7 -4.08 23.70 -2.48
C ASN A 7 -3.71 22.75 -3.63
N PHE A 8 -4.54 22.66 -4.68
CA PHE A 8 -4.19 21.87 -5.87
C PHE A 8 -2.98 22.44 -6.60
N SER A 9 -2.66 23.73 -6.46
CA SER A 9 -1.44 24.33 -7.02
C SER A 9 -0.14 23.86 -6.32
N ARG A 10 -0.26 23.20 -5.15
CA ARG A 10 0.87 22.62 -4.40
C ARG A 10 1.23 21.21 -4.87
N LEU A 11 0.36 20.57 -5.65
CA LEU A 11 0.63 19.23 -6.17
C LEU A 11 1.77 19.29 -7.21
N PRO A 12 2.59 18.23 -7.32
CA PRO A 12 3.53 18.11 -8.43
C PRO A 12 2.79 18.26 -9.77
N GLU A 13 3.37 19.00 -10.72
CA GLU A 13 2.76 19.20 -12.05
C GLU A 13 2.48 17.88 -12.76
N ARG A 14 3.24 16.85 -12.44
CA ARG A 14 3.17 15.54 -13.09
C ARG A 14 3.01 14.43 -12.05
N TYR A 15 2.08 13.54 -12.35
CA TYR A 15 1.91 12.31 -11.58
C TYR A 15 2.81 11.22 -12.17
N LEU A 16 3.71 10.65 -11.37
CA LEU A 16 4.74 9.67 -11.75
C LEU A 16 4.27 8.64 -12.81
N PHE A 17 3.16 7.96 -12.52
CA PHE A 17 2.69 6.87 -13.39
C PHE A 17 2.13 7.36 -14.74
N LEU A 18 1.65 8.60 -14.81
CA LEU A 18 1.24 9.21 -16.09
C LEU A 18 2.45 9.55 -16.95
N ASP A 19 3.54 10.02 -16.37
CA ASP A 19 4.76 10.33 -17.12
C ASP A 19 5.42 9.06 -17.66
N ILE A 20 5.48 8.00 -16.85
CA ILE A 20 5.92 6.68 -17.32
C ILE A 20 5.06 6.24 -18.52
N ALA A 21 3.73 6.29 -18.37
CA ALA A 21 2.81 5.87 -19.43
C ALA A 21 3.01 6.65 -20.73
N LYS A 22 3.20 7.99 -20.65
CA LYS A 22 3.47 8.86 -21.81
C LYS A 22 4.79 8.49 -22.50
N ARG A 23 5.90 8.31 -21.74
CA ARG A 23 7.20 7.94 -22.30
C ARG A 23 7.13 6.56 -23.00
N VAL A 24 6.50 5.58 -22.36
CA VAL A 24 6.32 4.26 -22.94
C VAL A 24 5.44 4.29 -24.20
N ALA A 25 4.37 5.10 -24.21
CA ALA A 25 3.51 5.25 -25.38
C ALA A 25 4.28 5.88 -26.55
N ALA A 26 5.03 6.97 -26.31
CA ALA A 26 5.85 7.60 -27.32
C ALA A 26 6.93 6.66 -27.89
N TYR A 27 7.58 5.86 -27.01
CA TYR A 27 8.54 4.85 -27.45
C TYR A 27 7.88 3.78 -28.33
N SER A 28 6.70 3.26 -27.91
CA SER A 28 5.96 2.25 -28.67
C SER A 28 5.51 2.74 -30.04
N GLU A 29 5.12 4.02 -30.14
CA GLU A 29 4.76 4.65 -31.42
C GLU A 29 5.97 4.75 -32.36
N ALA A 30 7.12 5.16 -31.83
CA ALA A 30 8.37 5.24 -32.60
C ALA A 30 8.97 3.86 -32.96
N HIS A 31 8.65 2.83 -32.17
CA HIS A 31 9.20 1.46 -32.31
C HIS A 31 8.06 0.41 -32.28
N PRO A 32 7.23 0.29 -33.34
CA PRO A 32 6.05 -0.60 -33.32
C PRO A 32 6.36 -2.09 -33.15
N GLN A 33 7.61 -2.50 -33.39
CA GLN A 33 8.07 -3.88 -33.22
C GLN A 33 8.77 -4.14 -31.89
N ALA A 34 8.84 -3.13 -31.00
CA ALA A 34 9.50 -3.28 -29.71
C ALA A 34 8.72 -4.22 -28.79
N ASP A 35 9.43 -5.16 -28.22
CA ASP A 35 8.88 -6.10 -27.22
C ASP A 35 9.19 -5.58 -25.81
N ILE A 36 8.34 -4.69 -25.30
CA ILE A 36 8.54 -4.00 -24.02
C ILE A 36 8.07 -4.89 -22.86
N ILE A 37 8.97 -5.15 -21.90
CA ILE A 37 8.66 -5.85 -20.66
C ILE A 37 8.44 -4.84 -19.54
N ARG A 38 7.25 -4.85 -18.93
CA ARG A 38 6.86 -3.88 -17.90
C ARG A 38 7.09 -4.47 -16.50
N MET A 39 8.14 -4.00 -15.83
CA MET A 39 8.53 -4.44 -14.48
C MET A 39 8.31 -3.37 -13.40
N GLY A 40 7.69 -2.23 -13.76
CA GLY A 40 7.51 -1.09 -12.85
C GLY A 40 6.09 -0.97 -12.26
N ILE A 41 5.09 -1.66 -12.82
CA ILE A 41 3.70 -1.48 -12.43
C ILE A 41 3.42 -2.25 -11.14
N GLY A 42 2.92 -1.55 -10.11
CA GLY A 42 2.50 -2.15 -8.85
C GLY A 42 1.09 -2.77 -8.90
N ASP A 43 0.72 -3.41 -10.02
CA ASP A 43 -0.54 -4.11 -10.18
C ASP A 43 -0.32 -5.62 -10.29
N VAL A 44 -1.25 -6.39 -9.71
CA VAL A 44 -1.20 -7.85 -9.74
C VAL A 44 -1.52 -8.36 -11.15
N THR A 45 -0.93 -9.49 -11.52
CA THR A 45 -1.04 -10.08 -12.86
C THR A 45 -1.67 -11.47 -12.87
N ARG A 46 -1.79 -12.10 -11.70
CA ARG A 46 -2.44 -13.41 -11.56
C ARG A 46 -3.95 -13.25 -11.47
N PRO A 47 -4.74 -14.15 -12.05
CA PRO A 47 -6.19 -14.16 -11.91
C PRO A 47 -6.60 -14.35 -10.45
N LEU A 48 -7.84 -13.95 -10.14
CA LEU A 48 -8.46 -14.17 -8.83
C LEU A 48 -8.52 -15.67 -8.51
N ALA A 49 -8.42 -15.99 -7.23
CA ALA A 49 -8.59 -17.34 -6.71
C ALA A 49 -9.94 -17.94 -7.12
N PRO A 50 -10.01 -19.23 -7.53
CA PRO A 50 -11.27 -19.89 -7.88
C PRO A 50 -12.36 -19.80 -6.82
N ALA A 51 -12.01 -19.95 -5.53
CA ALA A 51 -12.93 -19.78 -4.41
C ALA A 51 -13.57 -18.39 -4.38
N VAL A 52 -12.78 -17.35 -4.65
CA VAL A 52 -13.25 -15.95 -4.74
C VAL A 52 -14.23 -15.78 -5.90
N ILE A 53 -13.88 -16.29 -7.09
CA ILE A 53 -14.74 -16.21 -8.28
C ILE A 53 -16.08 -16.91 -8.02
N LYS A 54 -16.06 -18.12 -7.44
CA LYS A 54 -17.26 -18.87 -7.08
C LYS A 54 -18.17 -18.08 -6.12
N ALA A 55 -17.59 -17.48 -5.10
CA ALA A 55 -18.33 -16.67 -4.12
C ALA A 55 -18.94 -15.41 -4.75
N MET A 56 -18.22 -14.77 -5.67
CA MET A 56 -18.73 -13.59 -6.38
C MET A 56 -19.87 -13.96 -7.34
N HIS A 57 -19.81 -15.09 -8.06
CA HIS A 57 -20.91 -15.59 -8.88
C HIS A 57 -22.16 -15.83 -8.02
N GLN A 58 -22.02 -16.52 -6.89
CA GLN A 58 -23.13 -16.75 -5.97
C GLN A 58 -23.72 -15.41 -5.48
N ALA A 59 -22.89 -14.42 -5.17
CA ALA A 59 -23.35 -13.11 -4.73
C ALA A 59 -24.11 -12.35 -5.84
N VAL A 60 -23.80 -12.56 -7.10
CA VAL A 60 -24.58 -12.04 -8.24
C VAL A 60 -25.92 -12.76 -8.33
N ASP A 61 -25.94 -14.08 -8.18
CA ASP A 61 -27.17 -14.88 -8.18
C ASP A 61 -28.10 -14.49 -7.02
N ASP A 62 -27.53 -14.19 -5.84
CA ASP A 62 -28.28 -13.69 -4.67
C ASP A 62 -29.06 -12.40 -5.01
N CYS A 63 -28.57 -11.58 -5.94
CA CYS A 63 -29.25 -10.36 -6.35
C CYS A 63 -30.44 -10.60 -7.30
N ALA A 64 -30.63 -11.81 -7.80
CA ALA A 64 -31.65 -12.13 -8.81
C ALA A 64 -33.03 -12.44 -8.21
N ALA A 65 -33.14 -12.75 -6.92
CA ALA A 65 -34.39 -13.14 -6.26
C ALA A 65 -34.72 -12.19 -5.10
N PRO A 66 -36.02 -11.84 -4.90
CA PRO A 66 -36.43 -10.94 -3.83
C PRO A 66 -36.00 -11.38 -2.44
N GLU A 67 -35.96 -12.70 -2.19
CA GLU A 67 -35.65 -13.30 -0.90
C GLU A 67 -34.17 -13.17 -0.52
N THR A 68 -33.29 -13.04 -1.51
CA THR A 68 -31.84 -12.98 -1.34
C THR A 68 -31.24 -11.65 -1.81
N PHE A 69 -32.07 -10.74 -2.31
CA PHE A 69 -31.62 -9.43 -2.78
C PHE A 69 -31.06 -8.59 -1.63
N HIS A 70 -29.91 -7.95 -1.89
CA HIS A 70 -29.25 -7.04 -0.98
C HIS A 70 -29.25 -5.60 -1.53
N GLY A 71 -29.91 -4.68 -0.82
CA GLY A 71 -29.83 -3.24 -1.04
C GLY A 71 -28.58 -2.62 -0.43
N TYR A 72 -28.66 -1.39 0.05
CA TYR A 72 -27.55 -0.77 0.78
C TYR A 72 -27.15 -1.62 1.98
N GLY A 73 -25.85 -1.94 2.06
CA GLY A 73 -25.30 -2.65 3.19
C GLY A 73 -25.03 -1.72 4.39
N PRO A 74 -24.59 -2.29 5.54
CA PRO A 74 -24.13 -1.51 6.67
C PRO A 74 -22.91 -0.65 6.29
N GLU A 75 -22.83 0.57 6.77
CA GLU A 75 -21.75 1.53 6.47
C GLU A 75 -20.38 1.04 6.91
N ARG A 76 -20.30 0.23 7.98
CA ARG A 76 -19.07 -0.44 8.41
C ARG A 76 -18.70 -1.66 7.55
N GLY A 77 -19.58 -2.09 6.65
CA GLY A 77 -19.52 -3.38 5.95
C GLY A 77 -20.20 -4.49 6.74
N TYR A 78 -20.46 -5.62 6.08
CA TYR A 78 -21.19 -6.74 6.67
C TYR A 78 -20.46 -7.37 7.85
N LEU A 79 -21.21 -7.68 8.91
CA LEU A 79 -20.66 -8.26 10.15
C LEU A 79 -19.91 -9.57 9.89
N TRP A 80 -20.46 -10.45 9.04
CA TRP A 80 -19.84 -11.74 8.73
C TRP A 80 -18.43 -11.60 8.11
N LEU A 81 -18.16 -10.51 7.34
CA LEU A 81 -16.81 -10.25 6.82
C LEU A 81 -15.89 -9.68 7.91
N ARG A 82 -16.40 -8.75 8.72
CA ARG A 82 -15.64 -8.16 9.83
C ARG A 82 -15.22 -9.22 10.87
N GLU A 83 -16.11 -10.16 11.18
CA GLU A 83 -15.82 -11.32 12.04
C GLU A 83 -14.79 -12.26 11.41
N ALA A 84 -14.88 -12.52 10.09
CA ALA A 84 -13.91 -13.32 9.36
C ALA A 84 -12.51 -12.68 9.37
N ILE A 85 -12.43 -11.35 9.21
CA ILE A 85 -11.20 -10.57 9.32
C ILE A 85 -10.60 -10.70 10.73
N VAL A 86 -11.38 -10.48 11.77
CA VAL A 86 -10.92 -10.65 13.18
C VAL A 86 -10.34 -12.04 13.39
N LYS A 87 -11.08 -13.06 13.01
CA LYS A 87 -10.68 -14.47 13.18
C LYS A 87 -9.45 -14.84 12.33
N GLY A 88 -9.35 -14.23 11.15
CA GLY A 88 -8.36 -14.60 10.15
C GLY A 88 -7.05 -13.86 10.25
N ASP A 89 -7.11 -12.57 10.56
CA ASP A 89 -5.95 -11.67 10.46
C ASP A 89 -5.42 -11.23 11.83
N TYR A 90 -6.25 -11.23 12.91
CA TYR A 90 -5.84 -10.73 14.23
C TYR A 90 -5.72 -11.81 15.29
N VAL A 91 -6.66 -12.76 15.35
CA VAL A 91 -6.62 -13.86 16.33
C VAL A 91 -5.33 -14.69 16.23
N PRO A 92 -4.82 -15.05 15.02
CA PRO A 92 -3.56 -15.79 14.91
C PRO A 92 -2.33 -15.01 15.40
N LEU A 93 -2.40 -13.67 15.42
CA LEU A 93 -1.36 -12.78 15.93
C LEU A 93 -1.44 -12.57 17.45
N GLY A 94 -2.45 -13.15 18.12
CA GLY A 94 -2.71 -12.90 19.55
C GLY A 94 -3.29 -11.51 19.82
N VAL A 95 -3.75 -10.80 18.79
CA VAL A 95 -4.31 -9.44 18.90
C VAL A 95 -5.81 -9.53 19.19
N GLN A 96 -6.24 -8.91 20.29
CA GLN A 96 -7.66 -8.74 20.59
C GLN A 96 -8.22 -7.62 19.70
N MET A 97 -9.16 -7.97 18.81
CA MET A 97 -9.82 -7.05 17.89
C MET A 97 -11.33 -7.23 17.96
N ASN A 98 -12.06 -6.11 17.98
CA ASN A 98 -13.51 -6.13 17.90
C ASN A 98 -13.94 -5.96 16.43
N PRO A 99 -14.94 -6.68 15.93
CA PRO A 99 -15.50 -6.40 14.61
C PRO A 99 -15.94 -4.94 14.40
N ASP A 100 -16.31 -4.22 15.47
CA ASP A 100 -16.69 -2.81 15.40
C ASP A 100 -15.48 -1.84 15.37
N ASP A 101 -14.26 -2.33 15.45
CA ASP A 101 -13.05 -1.57 15.12
C ASP A 101 -12.80 -1.52 13.59
N ILE A 102 -13.50 -2.39 12.81
CA ILE A 102 -13.24 -2.62 11.38
C ILE A 102 -14.29 -1.94 10.51
N PHE A 103 -13.80 -1.23 9.49
CA PHE A 103 -14.59 -0.60 8.44
C PHE A 103 -14.18 -1.13 7.07
N ILE A 104 -15.10 -1.83 6.38
CA ILE A 104 -14.86 -2.33 5.03
C ILE A 104 -14.94 -1.17 4.04
N ASN A 105 -13.99 -1.13 3.11
CA ASN A 105 -13.87 -0.09 2.09
C ASN A 105 -13.65 -0.66 0.69
N ASP A 106 -13.55 0.22 -0.31
CA ASP A 106 -13.30 -0.12 -1.71
C ASP A 106 -11.80 -0.19 -2.07
N GLY A 107 -10.96 -0.46 -1.08
CA GLY A 107 -9.50 -0.53 -1.17
C GLY A 107 -8.81 0.55 -0.34
N ALA A 108 -7.68 0.22 0.27
CA ALA A 108 -6.96 1.08 1.21
C ALA A 108 -6.70 2.50 0.68
N LYS A 109 -6.49 2.66 -0.63
CA LYS A 109 -6.20 3.97 -1.25
C LYS A 109 -7.28 5.02 -0.99
N SER A 110 -8.56 4.65 -1.07
CA SER A 110 -9.64 5.60 -0.83
C SER A 110 -9.69 6.05 0.62
N ASP A 111 -9.50 5.13 1.57
CA ASP A 111 -9.53 5.48 2.98
C ASP A 111 -8.28 6.25 3.40
N THR A 112 -7.08 5.89 2.93
CA THR A 112 -5.86 6.68 3.20
C THR A 112 -5.98 8.12 2.66
N GLY A 113 -6.69 8.32 1.55
CA GLY A 113 -6.96 9.64 0.99
C GLY A 113 -8.06 10.40 1.73
N ASN A 114 -9.03 9.70 2.28
CA ASN A 114 -10.23 10.27 2.90
C ASN A 114 -10.13 10.42 4.43
N ILE A 115 -9.22 9.68 5.08
CA ILE A 115 -9.12 9.69 6.57
C ILE A 115 -8.89 11.10 7.13
N GLY A 116 -8.27 11.95 6.35
CA GLY A 116 -8.10 13.34 6.71
C GLY A 116 -9.42 14.08 6.96
N ASP A 117 -10.57 13.61 6.45
CA ASP A 117 -11.89 14.26 6.68
C ASP A 117 -12.26 14.34 8.17
N ILE A 118 -11.71 13.46 9.01
CA ILE A 118 -11.94 13.44 10.46
C ILE A 118 -10.83 14.14 11.28
N LEU A 119 -9.86 14.77 10.60
CA LEU A 119 -8.77 15.50 11.23
C LEU A 119 -8.84 16.98 10.89
N THR A 120 -8.27 17.82 11.75
CA THR A 120 -8.22 19.27 11.53
C THR A 120 -7.31 19.60 10.34
N PRO A 121 -7.76 20.42 9.37
CA PRO A 121 -6.88 20.93 8.30
C PRO A 121 -5.76 21.80 8.87
N GLY A 122 -4.61 21.84 8.16
CA GLY A 122 -3.43 22.58 8.59
C GLY A 122 -2.53 21.82 9.58
N SER A 123 -2.78 20.52 9.76
CA SER A 123 -1.94 19.64 10.58
C SER A 123 -0.53 19.49 9.97
N LEU A 124 0.47 19.27 10.83
CA LEU A 124 1.83 18.93 10.44
C LEU A 124 1.94 17.41 10.27
N ILE A 125 2.25 16.98 9.06
CA ILE A 125 2.29 15.57 8.68
C ILE A 125 3.73 15.11 8.46
N GLY A 126 4.17 14.10 9.20
CA GLY A 126 5.41 13.38 8.94
C GLY A 126 5.18 12.26 7.94
N ILE A 127 5.97 12.20 6.88
CA ILE A 127 5.87 11.16 5.85
C ILE A 127 7.26 10.56 5.62
N THR A 128 7.38 9.23 5.77
CA THR A 128 8.62 8.53 5.40
C THR A 128 8.90 8.69 3.91
N ASP A 129 10.17 8.91 3.54
CA ASP A 129 10.59 9.18 2.17
C ASP A 129 11.82 8.31 1.82
N PRO A 130 11.78 7.47 0.78
CA PRO A 130 10.75 7.37 -0.26
C PRO A 130 9.52 6.56 0.18
N VAL A 131 8.36 6.93 -0.38
CA VAL A 131 7.08 6.28 -0.06
C VAL A 131 6.05 6.44 -1.20
N TYR A 132 4.94 5.75 -1.09
CA TYR A 132 3.82 5.85 -1.99
C TYR A 132 3.25 7.29 -2.04
N PRO A 133 3.21 7.97 -3.21
CA PRO A 133 2.93 9.41 -3.30
C PRO A 133 1.55 9.85 -2.80
N VAL A 134 0.60 8.93 -2.68
CA VAL A 134 -0.78 9.26 -2.31
C VAL A 134 -0.88 9.96 -0.94
N TYR A 135 0.00 9.64 0.00
CA TYR A 135 -0.01 10.28 1.32
C TYR A 135 0.39 11.76 1.23
N VAL A 136 1.33 12.08 0.33
CA VAL A 136 1.76 13.45 0.05
C VAL A 136 0.61 14.22 -0.61
N ASP A 137 0.11 13.71 -1.74
CA ASP A 137 -0.88 14.38 -2.57
C ASP A 137 -2.17 14.69 -1.81
N THR A 138 -2.70 13.70 -1.08
CA THR A 138 -3.97 13.87 -0.35
C THR A 138 -3.86 14.85 0.81
N ASN A 139 -2.72 14.91 1.49
CA ASN A 139 -2.48 15.87 2.55
C ASN A 139 -2.24 17.29 1.99
N LEU A 140 -1.54 17.44 0.87
CA LEU A 140 -1.42 18.72 0.17
C LEU A 140 -2.78 19.26 -0.28
N MET A 141 -3.64 18.43 -0.88
CA MET A 141 -5.01 18.80 -1.27
C MET A 141 -5.83 19.35 -0.11
N ARG A 142 -5.59 18.86 1.10
CA ARG A 142 -6.27 19.32 2.33
C ARG A 142 -5.68 20.60 2.93
N GLY A 143 -4.55 21.08 2.43
CA GLY A 143 -3.85 22.23 2.98
C GLY A 143 -2.97 21.91 4.19
N ASN A 144 -2.65 20.65 4.43
CA ASN A 144 -1.73 20.24 5.47
C ASN A 144 -0.28 20.61 5.11
N GLU A 145 0.58 20.72 6.12
CA GLU A 145 2.02 20.87 5.97
C GLU A 145 2.69 19.49 6.01
N ILE A 146 3.69 19.29 5.14
CA ILE A 146 4.40 18.01 5.05
C ILE A 146 5.87 18.22 5.36
N LYS A 147 6.41 17.34 6.19
CA LYS A 147 7.86 17.16 6.36
C LYS A 147 8.23 15.70 6.11
N TYR A 148 9.27 15.51 5.33
CA TYR A 148 9.78 14.19 5.02
C TYR A 148 10.68 13.67 6.14
N ILE A 149 10.53 12.37 6.43
CA ILE A 149 11.36 11.60 7.35
C ILE A 149 12.22 10.68 6.48
N THR A 150 13.48 11.05 6.29
CA THR A 150 14.37 10.37 5.35
C THR A 150 14.61 8.92 5.73
N CYS A 151 14.37 8.02 4.77
CA CYS A 151 14.67 6.60 4.83
C CYS A 151 15.75 6.28 3.80
N ASN A 152 16.81 5.63 4.22
CA ASN A 152 17.94 5.28 3.37
C ASN A 152 18.57 3.96 3.80
N ALA A 153 19.59 3.51 3.09
CA ALA A 153 20.29 2.26 3.42
C ALA A 153 20.88 2.27 4.85
N GLY A 154 21.32 3.43 5.35
CA GLY A 154 21.91 3.54 6.68
C GLY A 154 20.93 3.30 7.83
N ASN A 155 19.64 3.55 7.63
CA ASN A 155 18.57 3.26 8.60
C ASN A 155 17.63 2.13 8.16
N GLY A 156 18.05 1.29 7.20
CA GLY A 156 17.29 0.15 6.69
C GLY A 156 15.96 0.56 6.03
N PHE A 157 15.88 1.77 5.50
CA PHE A 157 14.68 2.36 4.91
C PHE A 157 13.45 2.39 5.86
N THR A 158 13.69 2.46 7.18
CA THR A 158 12.59 2.47 8.17
C THR A 158 12.42 3.82 8.87
N GLY A 159 13.21 4.83 8.49
CA GLY A 159 13.22 6.16 9.10
C GLY A 159 13.71 6.18 10.55
N ASP A 160 14.25 7.30 10.96
CA ASP A 160 14.61 7.50 12.36
C ASP A 160 13.45 8.15 13.11
N ILE A 161 13.35 7.87 14.42
CA ILE A 161 12.34 8.49 15.27
C ILE A 161 12.60 10.00 15.31
N PRO A 162 11.65 10.85 14.92
CA PRO A 162 11.85 12.28 14.82
C PRO A 162 12.00 12.94 16.20
N LYS A 163 12.85 13.98 16.28
CA LYS A 163 12.97 14.81 17.47
C LYS A 163 11.87 15.87 17.55
N GLU A 164 11.32 16.25 16.42
CA GLU A 164 10.22 17.20 16.31
C GLU A 164 8.87 16.51 16.49
N LYS A 165 7.85 17.30 16.82
CA LYS A 165 6.47 16.83 16.90
C LYS A 165 5.81 16.88 15.53
N PHE A 166 4.99 15.87 15.27
CA PHE A 166 4.02 15.84 14.19
C PHE A 166 2.63 15.60 14.77
N ASP A 167 1.59 16.06 14.10
CA ASP A 167 0.22 15.71 14.46
C ASP A 167 -0.12 14.31 13.96
N VAL A 168 0.38 13.97 12.78
CA VAL A 168 0.17 12.67 12.13
C VAL A 168 1.47 12.20 11.47
N VAL A 169 1.76 10.90 11.55
CA VAL A 169 2.84 10.26 10.81
C VAL A 169 2.29 9.12 9.96
N TYR A 170 2.67 9.08 8.68
CA TYR A 170 2.38 7.94 7.79
C TYR A 170 3.55 6.96 7.77
N LEU A 171 3.27 5.70 8.06
CA LEU A 171 4.19 4.58 7.99
C LEU A 171 3.60 3.52 7.07
N CYS A 172 4.37 3.02 6.10
CA CYS A 172 3.95 1.98 5.17
C CYS A 172 4.93 0.81 5.27
N TYR A 173 4.48 -0.34 5.81
CA TYR A 173 5.31 -1.54 5.93
C TYR A 173 4.48 -2.82 5.74
N PRO A 174 4.96 -3.74 4.87
CA PRO A 174 6.10 -3.61 3.96
C PRO A 174 5.99 -2.39 3.05
N ASN A 175 7.12 -1.70 2.83
CA ASN A 175 7.11 -0.38 2.18
C ASN A 175 6.98 -0.49 0.65
N ASN A 176 6.16 0.36 0.08
CA ASN A 176 6.20 0.74 -1.32
C ASN A 176 6.87 2.12 -1.40
N PRO A 177 8.09 2.28 -1.99
CA PRO A 177 8.67 1.42 -3.03
C PRO A 177 9.77 0.45 -2.58
N THR A 178 10.34 0.58 -1.39
CA THR A 178 11.63 -0.01 -1.02
C THR A 178 11.57 -1.51 -0.68
N GLY A 179 10.36 -2.05 -0.45
CA GLY A 179 10.20 -3.41 0.05
C GLY A 179 10.72 -3.62 1.48
N ALA A 180 11.12 -2.54 2.17
CA ALA A 180 11.57 -2.62 3.55
C ALA A 180 10.45 -3.04 4.49
N VAL A 181 10.82 -3.80 5.51
CA VAL A 181 9.94 -4.17 6.63
C VAL A 181 10.45 -3.54 7.91
N ILE A 182 9.56 -3.37 8.89
CA ILE A 182 9.91 -2.76 10.18
C ILE A 182 9.96 -3.83 11.27
N THR A 183 11.02 -3.82 12.09
CA THR A 183 11.12 -4.74 13.21
C THR A 183 10.15 -4.35 14.33
N ARG A 184 9.75 -5.33 15.14
CA ARG A 184 8.90 -5.12 16.33
C ARG A 184 9.47 -4.03 17.25
N SER A 185 10.78 -4.05 17.49
CA SER A 185 11.46 -3.05 18.33
C SER A 185 11.38 -1.63 17.75
N LYS A 186 11.60 -1.48 16.44
CA LYS A 186 11.53 -0.17 15.79
C LYS A 186 10.09 0.36 15.73
N LEU A 187 9.11 -0.54 15.47
CA LEU A 187 7.69 -0.17 15.48
C LEU A 187 7.22 0.23 16.89
N LYS A 188 7.74 -0.43 17.93
CA LYS A 188 7.50 -0.01 19.33
C LYS A 188 8.02 1.40 19.61
N GLN A 189 9.20 1.76 19.11
CA GLN A 189 9.73 3.12 19.26
C GLN A 189 8.80 4.17 18.62
N TRP A 190 8.22 3.86 17.44
CA TRP A 190 7.24 4.74 16.79
C TRP A 190 5.96 4.88 17.61
N VAL A 191 5.45 3.80 18.16
CA VAL A 191 4.25 3.82 19.02
C VAL A 191 4.52 4.63 20.29
N ASP A 192 5.64 4.40 20.95
CA ASP A 192 6.02 5.13 22.17
C ASP A 192 6.20 6.64 21.89
N TRP A 193 6.84 6.97 20.78
CA TRP A 193 6.99 8.35 20.34
C TRP A 193 5.62 9.01 20.08
N ALA A 194 4.72 8.32 19.41
CA ALA A 194 3.38 8.86 19.11
C ALA A 194 2.58 9.11 20.39
N LEU A 195 2.61 8.17 21.34
CA LEU A 195 1.95 8.33 22.65
C LEU A 195 2.53 9.50 23.46
N GLN A 196 3.85 9.63 23.47
CA GLN A 196 4.53 10.72 24.20
C GLN A 196 4.25 12.10 23.62
N ASN A 197 4.07 12.18 22.29
CA ASN A 197 3.85 13.44 21.59
C ASN A 197 2.37 13.75 21.32
N GLY A 198 1.46 12.83 21.62
CA GLY A 198 0.04 12.95 21.28
C GLY A 198 -0.22 12.93 19.77
N ALA A 199 0.64 12.23 19.03
CA ALA A 199 0.59 12.10 17.58
C ALA A 199 -0.24 10.86 17.17
N LEU A 200 -0.77 10.87 15.94
CA LEU A 200 -1.50 9.74 15.34
C LEU A 200 -0.62 9.07 14.29
N ILE A 201 -0.56 7.75 14.32
CA ILE A 201 0.09 6.94 13.28
C ILE A 201 -0.95 6.44 12.28
N MET A 202 -0.75 6.74 11.00
CA MET A 202 -1.43 6.13 9.87
C MET A 202 -0.56 4.98 9.36
N TYR A 203 -0.92 3.75 9.68
CA TYR A 203 -0.14 2.56 9.37
C TYR A 203 -0.73 1.83 8.17
N ASP A 204 -0.07 1.89 7.01
CA ASP A 204 -0.48 1.18 5.80
C ASP A 204 0.26 -0.15 5.71
N SER A 205 -0.48 -1.25 5.83
CA SER A 205 0.02 -2.62 5.73
C SER A 205 -0.61 -3.40 4.56
N ALA A 206 -0.82 -2.72 3.42
CA ALA A 206 -1.41 -3.33 2.22
C ALA A 206 -0.61 -4.52 1.66
N TYR A 207 0.63 -4.69 2.06
CA TYR A 207 1.53 -5.77 1.61
C TYR A 207 1.86 -6.80 2.71
N GLU A 208 1.15 -6.80 3.83
CA GLU A 208 1.44 -7.66 4.98
C GLU A 208 1.43 -9.16 4.65
N ALA A 209 0.59 -9.58 3.69
CA ALA A 209 0.50 -10.97 3.26
C ALA A 209 1.80 -11.52 2.64
N PHE A 210 2.73 -10.63 2.26
CA PHE A 210 4.06 -11.01 1.74
C PHE A 210 5.10 -11.23 2.84
N ILE A 211 4.80 -10.90 4.10
CA ILE A 211 5.72 -11.12 5.21
C ILE A 211 5.87 -12.62 5.45
N CYS A 212 7.11 -13.10 5.35
CA CYS A 212 7.47 -14.50 5.58
C CYS A 212 8.28 -14.70 6.86
N ASP A 213 8.94 -13.64 7.35
CA ASP A 213 9.72 -13.68 8.58
C ASP A 213 8.78 -13.55 9.80
N PRO A 214 8.70 -14.58 10.67
CA PRO A 214 7.82 -14.56 11.82
C PRO A 214 8.19 -13.51 12.89
N GLN A 215 9.36 -12.90 12.79
CA GLN A 215 9.79 -11.83 13.71
C GLN A 215 9.25 -10.45 13.29
N ILE A 216 8.81 -10.30 12.06
CA ILE A 216 8.25 -9.05 11.54
C ILE A 216 6.75 -8.97 11.89
N PRO A 217 6.28 -7.89 12.50
CA PRO A 217 4.87 -7.75 12.83
C PRO A 217 4.01 -7.62 11.55
N HIS A 218 2.90 -8.33 11.52
CA HIS A 218 1.88 -8.24 10.47
C HIS A 218 0.90 -7.10 10.70
N SER A 219 0.78 -6.63 11.94
CA SER A 219 -0.10 -5.53 12.33
C SER A 219 0.57 -4.62 13.35
N ILE A 220 0.29 -3.33 13.27
CA ILE A 220 0.73 -2.38 14.30
C ILE A 220 0.13 -2.73 15.68
N TYR A 221 -1.03 -3.37 15.71
CA TYR A 221 -1.72 -3.73 16.95
C TYR A 221 -1.10 -4.92 17.71
N GLU A 222 -0.06 -5.55 17.15
CA GLU A 222 0.83 -6.44 17.90
C GLU A 222 1.76 -5.66 18.86
N ILE A 223 1.78 -4.35 18.76
CA ILE A 223 2.61 -3.45 19.59
C ILE A 223 1.73 -2.86 20.69
N GLU A 224 2.13 -3.07 21.93
CA GLU A 224 1.44 -2.51 23.10
C GLU A 224 1.35 -0.98 22.99
N GLY A 225 0.15 -0.45 23.23
CA GLY A 225 -0.15 0.99 23.16
C GLY A 225 -0.65 1.46 21.79
N ALA A 226 -0.45 0.70 20.72
CA ALA A 226 -0.83 1.12 19.36
C ALA A 226 -2.33 1.44 19.22
N ARG A 227 -3.21 0.75 19.93
CA ARG A 227 -4.65 1.01 19.93
C ARG A 227 -5.04 2.44 20.36
N ASN A 228 -4.15 3.12 21.07
CA ASN A 228 -4.38 4.48 21.55
C ASN A 228 -3.78 5.59 20.65
N CYS A 229 -3.06 5.21 19.58
CA CYS A 229 -2.38 6.19 18.72
C CYS A 229 -2.28 5.78 17.25
N ALA A 230 -2.94 4.69 16.80
CA ALA A 230 -2.79 4.25 15.42
C ALA A 230 -4.12 3.90 14.75
N ILE A 231 -4.19 4.19 13.45
CA ILE A 231 -5.17 3.69 12.49
C ILE A 231 -4.43 2.80 11.50
N GLU A 232 -4.95 1.60 11.23
CA GLU A 232 -4.35 0.66 10.28
C GLU A 232 -5.19 0.55 9.00
N PHE A 233 -4.52 0.56 7.84
CA PHE A 233 -5.14 0.34 6.53
C PHE A 233 -4.69 -1.00 5.96
N ARG A 234 -5.65 -1.80 5.53
CA ARG A 234 -5.45 -3.14 4.96
C ARG A 234 -6.15 -3.26 3.61
N SER A 235 -5.65 -4.14 2.75
CA SER A 235 -6.20 -4.26 1.39
C SER A 235 -6.18 -5.69 0.88
N PHE A 236 -7.28 -6.12 0.28
CA PHE A 236 -7.32 -7.37 -0.50
C PHE A 236 -6.67 -7.20 -1.90
N SER A 237 -6.32 -5.98 -2.31
CA SER A 237 -5.74 -5.72 -3.63
C SER A 237 -4.50 -6.55 -3.90
N LYS A 238 -3.60 -6.69 -2.92
CA LYS A 238 -2.32 -7.40 -3.09
C LYS A 238 -2.38 -8.81 -2.51
N THR A 239 -3.16 -9.01 -1.45
CA THR A 239 -3.36 -10.30 -0.81
C THR A 239 -4.11 -11.28 -1.70
N ALA A 240 -5.17 -10.83 -2.38
CA ALA A 240 -6.10 -11.69 -3.11
C ALA A 240 -6.41 -11.23 -4.54
N GLY A 241 -5.65 -10.28 -5.09
CA GLY A 241 -5.81 -9.82 -6.47
C GLY A 241 -6.95 -8.81 -6.71
N PHE A 242 -7.45 -8.14 -5.67
CA PHE A 242 -8.64 -7.28 -5.75
C PHE A 242 -8.37 -5.88 -6.31
N THR A 243 -7.34 -5.70 -7.10
CA THR A 243 -7.03 -4.39 -7.71
C THR A 243 -8.16 -3.86 -8.59
N GLY A 244 -8.89 -4.73 -9.28
CA GLY A 244 -10.07 -4.39 -10.09
C GLY A 244 -11.42 -4.61 -9.37
N VAL A 245 -11.48 -5.53 -8.39
CA VAL A 245 -12.69 -5.86 -7.61
C VAL A 245 -13.02 -4.79 -6.58
N ARG A 246 -11.98 -4.20 -5.97
CA ARG A 246 -12.05 -3.14 -4.97
C ARG A 246 -12.63 -3.61 -3.63
N CYS A 247 -11.78 -4.09 -2.74
CA CYS A 247 -12.09 -4.32 -1.33
C CYS A 247 -10.84 -4.16 -0.46
N GLY A 248 -11.03 -3.64 0.73
CA GLY A 248 -10.05 -3.48 1.79
C GLY A 248 -10.76 -3.18 3.09
N TYR A 249 -10.01 -2.83 4.11
CA TYR A 249 -10.58 -2.40 5.37
C TYR A 249 -9.64 -1.45 6.13
N THR A 250 -10.25 -0.62 6.97
CA THR A 250 -9.57 0.27 7.88
C THR A 250 -9.92 -0.13 9.30
N VAL A 251 -8.91 -0.18 10.18
CA VAL A 251 -9.10 -0.48 11.60
C VAL A 251 -8.90 0.79 12.41
N ILE A 252 -9.94 1.16 13.15
CA ILE A 252 -9.94 2.30 14.08
C ILE A 252 -10.47 1.79 15.40
N PRO A 253 -9.63 1.60 16.42
CA PRO A 253 -10.09 1.13 17.74
C PRO A 253 -11.20 2.01 18.31
N GLN A 254 -12.22 1.39 18.93
CA GLN A 254 -13.34 2.13 19.54
C GLN A 254 -12.89 3.08 20.64
N GLU A 255 -11.78 2.78 21.31
CA GLU A 255 -11.18 3.60 22.35
C GLU A 255 -10.24 4.71 21.83
N LEU A 256 -9.99 4.80 20.51
CA LEU A 256 -9.04 5.78 19.96
C LEU A 256 -9.60 7.19 20.04
N MET A 257 -9.00 7.99 20.92
CA MET A 257 -9.39 9.35 21.22
C MET A 257 -8.27 10.32 20.83
N VAL A 258 -8.63 11.44 20.23
CA VAL A 258 -7.72 12.58 20.00
C VAL A 258 -8.23 13.82 20.71
N SER A 259 -7.37 14.81 20.92
CA SER A 259 -7.79 16.10 21.45
C SER A 259 -8.65 16.85 20.42
N ASP A 260 -9.72 17.48 20.86
CA ASP A 260 -10.49 18.40 20.03
C ASP A 260 -10.02 19.86 20.22
N VAL A 261 -10.43 20.74 19.32
CA VAL A 261 -10.05 22.16 19.32
C VAL A 261 -10.58 22.95 20.53
N LYS A 262 -11.50 22.37 21.31
CA LYS A 262 -12.10 22.99 22.51
C LYS A 262 -11.47 22.47 23.80
N GLY A 263 -10.42 21.65 23.71
CA GLY A 263 -9.75 21.02 24.84
C GLY A 263 -10.43 19.79 25.42
N GLY A 264 -11.43 19.25 24.70
CA GLY A 264 -12.06 17.96 24.98
C GLY A 264 -11.36 16.81 24.26
N LYS A 265 -12.07 15.67 24.18
CA LYS A 265 -11.65 14.50 23.42
C LYS A 265 -12.69 14.12 22.38
N ALA A 266 -12.23 13.77 21.17
CA ALA A 266 -13.05 13.29 20.08
C ALA A 266 -12.73 11.81 19.79
N ASN A 267 -13.76 11.00 19.61
CA ASN A 267 -13.64 9.58 19.28
C ASN A 267 -13.51 9.38 17.77
N LEU A 268 -12.35 8.91 17.30
CA LEU A 268 -12.09 8.78 15.87
C LEU A 268 -12.91 7.65 15.20
N ASN A 269 -13.22 6.58 15.92
CA ASN A 269 -14.07 5.50 15.40
C ASN A 269 -15.48 6.02 15.11
N ALA A 270 -16.09 6.73 16.06
CA ALA A 270 -17.44 7.32 15.87
C ALA A 270 -17.44 8.41 14.77
N MET A 271 -16.39 9.22 14.68
CA MET A 271 -16.27 10.23 13.62
C MET A 271 -16.13 9.57 12.23
N TRP A 272 -15.36 8.49 12.12
CA TRP A 272 -15.21 7.76 10.87
C TRP A 272 -16.52 7.08 10.46
N GLU A 273 -17.22 6.44 11.38
CA GLU A 273 -18.56 5.88 11.12
C GLU A 273 -19.52 6.95 10.57
N ARG A 274 -19.55 8.11 11.21
CA ARG A 274 -20.38 9.23 10.74
C ARG A 274 -19.97 9.71 9.35
N ARG A 275 -18.66 9.76 9.06
CA ARG A 275 -18.13 10.11 7.73
C ARG A 275 -18.57 9.08 6.69
N GLN A 276 -18.43 7.77 6.99
CA GLN A 276 -18.81 6.70 6.09
C GLN A 276 -20.31 6.73 5.77
N SER A 277 -21.17 6.97 6.77
CA SER A 277 -22.60 7.13 6.55
C SER A 277 -22.98 8.31 5.64
N CYS A 278 -22.14 9.36 5.59
CA CYS A 278 -22.43 10.56 4.80
C CYS A 278 -21.83 10.55 3.40
N LYS A 279 -20.73 9.82 3.18
CA LYS A 279 -19.90 9.97 1.98
C LYS A 279 -19.60 8.66 1.24
N PHE A 280 -19.99 7.50 1.78
CA PHE A 280 -19.54 6.25 1.20
C PHE A 280 -20.65 5.21 0.93
N ASN A 281 -21.55 4.92 1.87
CA ASN A 281 -22.58 3.86 1.77
C ASN A 281 -22.06 2.41 1.72
N GLY A 282 -20.78 2.17 1.99
CA GLY A 282 -20.19 0.84 2.05
C GLY A 282 -19.68 0.28 0.72
N ALA A 283 -18.85 -0.74 0.80
CA ALA A 283 -18.35 -1.49 -0.35
C ALA A 283 -19.44 -2.42 -0.92
N SER A 284 -19.31 -2.78 -2.19
CA SER A 284 -20.23 -3.70 -2.88
C SER A 284 -20.40 -5.01 -2.11
N TYR A 285 -21.65 -5.50 -2.01
CA TYR A 285 -21.97 -6.84 -1.48
C TYR A 285 -21.17 -7.94 -2.18
N ILE A 286 -21.10 -7.87 -3.52
CA ILE A 286 -20.37 -8.85 -4.34
C ILE A 286 -18.88 -8.87 -4.00
N SER A 287 -18.26 -7.69 -3.86
CA SER A 287 -16.85 -7.58 -3.46
C SER A 287 -16.61 -8.12 -2.05
N GLN A 288 -17.52 -7.85 -1.09
CA GLN A 288 -17.42 -8.35 0.27
C GLN A 288 -17.60 -9.87 0.36
N LYS A 289 -18.48 -10.47 -0.46
CA LYS A 289 -18.62 -11.94 -0.58
C LYS A 289 -17.35 -12.57 -1.14
N GLY A 290 -16.76 -11.97 -2.17
CA GLY A 290 -15.46 -12.39 -2.68
C GLY A 290 -14.36 -12.30 -1.60
N ALA A 291 -14.33 -11.22 -0.83
CA ALA A 291 -13.37 -11.05 0.26
C ALA A 291 -13.58 -12.09 1.39
N LEU A 292 -14.83 -12.42 1.72
CA LEU A 292 -15.12 -13.48 2.70
C LEU A 292 -14.52 -14.82 2.27
N ALA A 293 -14.59 -15.16 0.98
CA ALA A 293 -14.07 -16.42 0.46
C ALA A 293 -12.54 -16.56 0.64
N VAL A 294 -11.80 -15.46 0.74
CA VAL A 294 -10.36 -15.47 1.05
C VAL A 294 -10.06 -16.16 2.39
N TYR A 295 -10.99 -16.08 3.34
CA TYR A 295 -10.84 -16.67 4.67
C TYR A 295 -11.29 -18.14 4.77
N SER A 296 -11.84 -18.72 3.70
CA SER A 296 -12.08 -20.17 3.63
C SER A 296 -10.74 -20.94 3.56
N GLU A 297 -10.76 -22.23 3.86
CA GLU A 297 -9.56 -23.08 3.73
C GLU A 297 -9.04 -23.08 2.29
N GLU A 298 -9.92 -23.26 1.30
CA GLU A 298 -9.60 -23.20 -0.13
C GLU A 298 -9.06 -21.82 -0.53
N GLY A 299 -9.75 -20.74 -0.14
CA GLY A 299 -9.35 -19.36 -0.48
C GLY A 299 -7.99 -18.99 0.08
N ARG A 300 -7.67 -19.41 1.31
CA ARG A 300 -6.34 -19.21 1.92
C ARG A 300 -5.25 -19.96 1.16
N ALA A 301 -5.49 -21.21 0.80
CA ALA A 301 -4.52 -22.02 0.06
C ALA A 301 -4.24 -21.42 -1.34
N GLU A 302 -5.29 -21.00 -2.05
CA GLU A 302 -5.19 -20.42 -3.39
C GLU A 302 -4.53 -19.02 -3.39
N THR A 303 -4.87 -18.16 -2.42
CA THR A 303 -4.23 -16.85 -2.28
C THR A 303 -2.78 -16.97 -1.86
N LYS A 304 -2.47 -17.90 -0.93
CA LYS A 304 -1.08 -18.19 -0.54
C LYS A 304 -0.25 -18.64 -1.74
N ALA A 305 -0.76 -19.54 -2.57
CA ALA A 305 -0.04 -19.99 -3.77
C ALA A 305 0.28 -18.83 -4.74
N THR A 306 -0.60 -17.84 -4.83
CA THR A 306 -0.37 -16.63 -5.61
C THR A 306 0.72 -15.74 -4.98
N ILE A 307 0.70 -15.55 -3.66
CA ILE A 307 1.73 -14.82 -2.92
C ILE A 307 3.10 -15.52 -3.10
N ASP A 308 3.15 -16.83 -2.91
CA ASP A 308 4.39 -17.62 -3.06
C ASP A 308 4.96 -17.50 -4.49
N TYR A 309 4.10 -17.47 -5.52
CA TYR A 309 4.52 -17.23 -6.91
C TYR A 309 5.22 -15.87 -7.06
N TYR A 310 4.67 -14.80 -6.47
CA TYR A 310 5.27 -13.47 -6.55
C TYR A 310 6.55 -13.36 -5.72
N LEU A 311 6.63 -13.99 -4.55
CA LEU A 311 7.83 -14.01 -3.74
C LEU A 311 8.98 -14.77 -4.43
N GLU A 312 8.69 -15.88 -5.10
CA GLU A 312 9.69 -16.58 -5.90
C GLU A 312 10.16 -15.75 -7.10
N THR A 313 9.24 -15.02 -7.75
CA THR A 313 9.58 -14.07 -8.80
C THR A 313 10.46 -12.92 -8.27
N ALA A 314 10.17 -12.42 -7.06
CA ALA A 314 11.00 -11.41 -6.39
C ALA A 314 12.41 -11.93 -6.11
N ARG A 315 12.56 -13.21 -5.69
CA ARG A 315 13.87 -13.86 -5.48
C ARG A 315 14.68 -13.90 -6.77
N ILE A 316 14.05 -14.29 -7.89
CA ILE A 316 14.71 -14.30 -9.21
C ILE A 316 15.26 -12.92 -9.58
N ILE A 317 14.47 -11.87 -9.34
CA ILE A 317 14.90 -10.49 -9.60
C ILE A 317 16.10 -10.14 -8.72
N ARG A 318 16.03 -10.39 -7.42
CA ARG A 318 17.11 -10.09 -6.46
C ARG A 318 18.42 -10.82 -6.82
N ASP A 319 18.34 -12.13 -7.08
CA ASP A 319 19.50 -12.94 -7.44
C ASP A 319 20.17 -12.39 -8.71
N SER A 320 19.36 -12.06 -9.73
CA SER A 320 19.86 -11.48 -10.99
C SER A 320 20.48 -10.10 -10.80
N MET A 321 19.92 -9.26 -9.90
CA MET A 321 20.48 -7.94 -9.59
C MET A 321 21.81 -8.05 -8.86
N ASN A 322 21.93 -8.97 -7.88
CA ASN A 322 23.18 -9.26 -7.20
C ASN A 322 24.26 -9.74 -8.20
N ASP A 323 23.90 -10.59 -9.16
CA ASP A 323 24.80 -11.03 -10.25
C ASP A 323 25.28 -9.88 -11.15
N CYS A 324 24.55 -8.77 -11.17
CA CYS A 324 24.90 -7.54 -11.89
C CYS A 324 25.73 -6.56 -11.04
N GLY A 325 26.02 -6.89 -9.78
CA GLY A 325 26.71 -5.99 -8.84
C GLY A 325 25.82 -4.87 -8.30
N LEU A 326 24.49 -4.98 -8.45
CA LEU A 326 23.53 -4.11 -7.79
C LEU A 326 23.23 -4.67 -6.40
N GLU A 327 23.01 -3.80 -5.44
CA GLU A 327 22.67 -4.17 -4.06
C GLU A 327 21.15 -3.97 -3.83
N PRO A 328 20.30 -4.97 -4.17
CA PRO A 328 18.86 -4.83 -4.06
C PRO A 328 18.38 -4.86 -2.60
N GLN A 329 17.46 -3.99 -2.27
CA GLN A 329 16.69 -3.97 -1.03
C GLN A 329 15.28 -4.50 -1.28
N GLY A 330 14.67 -5.19 -0.31
CA GLY A 330 13.31 -5.74 -0.43
C GLY A 330 13.25 -7.05 -1.21
N GLY A 331 12.03 -7.49 -1.57
CA GLY A 331 11.81 -8.74 -2.33
C GLY A 331 11.83 -10.03 -1.49
N GLU A 332 12.04 -9.96 -0.16
CA GLU A 332 11.95 -11.10 0.76
C GLU A 332 10.58 -11.17 1.45
N ASN A 333 10.14 -10.03 1.93
CA ASN A 333 8.86 -9.88 2.64
C ASN A 333 7.95 -8.86 1.92
N ALA A 334 8.18 -8.64 0.62
CA ALA A 334 7.47 -7.67 -0.19
C ALA A 334 7.60 -8.01 -1.68
N PRO A 335 6.66 -7.55 -2.52
CA PRO A 335 6.76 -7.74 -3.97
C PRO A 335 7.68 -6.72 -4.66
N TYR A 336 8.25 -5.77 -3.92
CA TYR A 336 9.06 -4.68 -4.45
C TYR A 336 10.54 -4.89 -4.17
N ILE A 337 11.33 -4.61 -5.21
CA ILE A 337 12.78 -4.61 -5.16
C ILE A 337 13.26 -3.20 -5.52
N TRP A 338 14.12 -2.66 -4.68
CA TRP A 338 14.63 -1.32 -4.73
C TRP A 338 16.15 -1.33 -4.83
N ALA A 339 16.72 -0.65 -5.81
CA ALA A 339 18.17 -0.59 -5.96
C ALA A 339 18.63 0.78 -6.45
N LYS A 340 19.89 1.08 -6.18
CA LYS A 340 20.56 2.25 -6.74
C LYS A 340 20.72 2.09 -8.26
N THR A 341 20.61 3.21 -8.97
CA THR A 341 21.01 3.30 -10.37
C THR A 341 22.50 3.07 -10.51
N PRO A 342 22.97 2.41 -11.57
CA PRO A 342 24.39 2.21 -11.80
C PRO A 342 25.11 3.53 -12.15
N ASN A 343 26.41 3.60 -11.84
CA ASN A 343 27.29 4.71 -12.22
C ASN A 343 26.84 6.12 -11.80
N GLY A 344 25.98 6.22 -10.79
CA GLY A 344 25.48 7.51 -10.30
C GLY A 344 24.50 8.21 -11.24
N MET A 345 23.88 7.50 -12.18
CA MET A 345 22.82 8.03 -13.03
C MET A 345 21.64 8.54 -12.19
N ASP A 346 20.93 9.53 -12.67
CA ASP A 346 19.66 9.89 -12.09
C ASP A 346 18.56 8.85 -12.39
N SER A 347 17.46 8.90 -11.63
CA SER A 347 16.40 7.89 -11.71
C SER A 347 15.74 7.84 -13.10
N TRP A 348 15.58 9.00 -13.78
CA TRP A 348 14.96 9.07 -15.10
C TRP A 348 15.95 8.75 -16.21
N GLU A 349 17.23 9.11 -16.08
CA GLU A 349 18.27 8.71 -17.03
C GLU A 349 18.35 7.19 -17.13
N PHE A 350 18.37 6.50 -15.99
CA PHE A 350 18.40 5.04 -15.99
C PHE A 350 17.11 4.41 -16.52
N PHE A 351 15.94 5.01 -16.22
CA PHE A 351 14.67 4.59 -16.83
C PHE A 351 14.73 4.66 -18.36
N ASP A 352 15.18 5.80 -18.91
CA ASP A 352 15.27 6.01 -20.35
C ASP A 352 16.30 5.07 -20.98
N GLU A 353 17.41 4.81 -20.30
CA GLU A 353 18.42 3.84 -20.77
C GLU A 353 17.85 2.42 -20.86
N LEU A 354 17.13 1.96 -19.82
CA LEU A 354 16.48 0.65 -19.82
C LEU A 354 15.41 0.53 -20.90
N LEU A 355 14.56 1.54 -21.07
CA LEU A 355 13.53 1.55 -22.10
C LEU A 355 14.14 1.51 -23.50
N ASN A 356 15.13 2.34 -23.78
CA ASN A 356 15.71 2.49 -25.13
C ASN A 356 16.63 1.32 -25.52
N LYS A 357 17.41 0.77 -24.58
CA LYS A 357 18.46 -0.20 -24.89
C LYS A 357 18.08 -1.65 -24.52
N ALA A 358 17.22 -1.84 -23.50
CA ALA A 358 16.80 -3.15 -23.02
C ALA A 358 15.32 -3.44 -23.26
N GLN A 359 14.52 -2.45 -23.63
CA GLN A 359 13.05 -2.54 -23.74
C GLN A 359 12.41 -3.03 -22.43
N VAL A 360 12.96 -2.58 -21.29
CA VAL A 360 12.45 -2.88 -19.96
C VAL A 360 12.01 -1.59 -19.29
N VAL A 361 10.82 -1.62 -18.68
CA VAL A 361 10.22 -0.49 -17.96
C VAL A 361 10.25 -0.78 -16.46
N VAL A 362 10.94 0.06 -15.72
CA VAL A 362 10.99 0.10 -14.25
C VAL A 362 10.24 1.33 -13.73
N THR A 363 10.26 1.59 -12.43
CA THR A 363 9.74 2.85 -11.89
C THR A 363 10.90 3.68 -11.37
N PRO A 364 11.12 4.93 -11.87
CA PRO A 364 12.13 5.84 -11.34
C PRO A 364 11.90 6.16 -9.87
N GLY A 365 12.96 6.11 -9.08
CA GLY A 365 12.86 6.27 -7.63
C GLY A 365 12.47 7.68 -7.19
N SER A 366 12.92 8.71 -7.92
CA SER A 366 12.55 10.11 -7.65
C SER A 366 11.03 10.38 -7.63
N GLY A 367 10.25 9.52 -8.28
CA GLY A 367 8.80 9.61 -8.24
C GLY A 367 8.14 9.19 -6.92
N PHE A 368 8.93 8.66 -5.98
CA PHE A 368 8.46 8.27 -4.64
C PHE A 368 8.91 9.24 -3.54
N GLY A 369 9.54 10.35 -3.91
CA GLY A 369 10.02 11.37 -3.01
C GLY A 369 11.49 11.72 -3.25
N PRO A 370 11.97 12.82 -2.68
CA PRO A 370 13.36 13.30 -2.86
C PRO A 370 14.44 12.28 -2.52
N ALA A 371 14.23 11.47 -1.46
CA ALA A 371 15.20 10.44 -1.08
C ALA A 371 15.22 9.23 -2.02
N GLY A 372 14.30 9.17 -2.97
CA GLY A 372 14.28 8.15 -4.02
C GLY A 372 15.15 8.48 -5.23
N GLU A 373 15.75 9.68 -5.31
CA GLU A 373 16.62 10.04 -6.42
C GLU A 373 17.89 9.15 -6.44
N GLY A 374 18.30 8.74 -7.64
CA GLY A 374 19.39 7.79 -7.83
C GLY A 374 19.02 6.34 -7.50
N TYR A 375 17.73 6.04 -7.43
CA TYR A 375 17.19 4.68 -7.24
C TYR A 375 16.13 4.36 -8.29
N PHE A 376 15.79 3.07 -8.38
CA PHE A 376 14.65 2.56 -9.16
C PHE A 376 13.96 1.41 -8.45
N ARG A 377 12.68 1.21 -8.78
CA ARG A 377 11.90 0.08 -8.27
C ARG A 377 11.58 -0.90 -9.40
N ILE A 378 11.78 -2.20 -9.12
CA ILE A 378 11.22 -3.33 -9.87
C ILE A 378 10.14 -4.00 -9.02
N THR A 379 9.13 -4.58 -9.66
CA THR A 379 8.07 -5.35 -9.01
C THR A 379 8.07 -6.79 -9.48
N SER A 380 7.72 -7.70 -8.56
CA SER A 380 7.51 -9.11 -8.89
C SER A 380 6.11 -9.42 -9.45
N PHE A 381 5.25 -8.40 -9.60
CA PHE A 381 3.93 -8.53 -10.20
C PHE A 381 4.02 -8.65 -11.72
N ALA A 382 4.65 -9.73 -12.18
CA ALA A 382 4.86 -10.01 -13.61
C ALA A 382 4.80 -11.52 -13.87
N ASP A 383 4.71 -11.88 -15.15
CA ASP A 383 4.94 -13.26 -15.55
C ASP A 383 6.40 -13.65 -15.29
N ARG A 384 6.60 -14.86 -14.74
CA ARG A 384 7.94 -15.32 -14.34
C ARG A 384 8.91 -15.44 -15.50
N GLN A 385 8.44 -15.98 -16.64
CA GLN A 385 9.30 -16.16 -17.81
C GLN A 385 9.73 -14.82 -18.40
N ARG A 386 8.77 -13.86 -18.46
CA ARG A 386 9.05 -12.49 -18.88
C ARG A 386 9.98 -11.77 -17.90
N THR A 387 9.87 -12.07 -16.61
CA THR A 387 10.79 -11.53 -15.58
C THR A 387 12.22 -12.02 -15.81
N ILE A 388 12.41 -13.33 -16.05
CA ILE A 388 13.75 -13.88 -16.36
C ILE A 388 14.34 -13.18 -17.59
N GLU A 389 13.55 -13.05 -18.65
CA GLU A 389 13.98 -12.36 -19.88
C GLU A 389 14.34 -10.90 -19.61
N ALA A 390 13.53 -10.16 -18.84
CA ALA A 390 13.84 -8.78 -18.48
C ALA A 390 15.16 -8.65 -17.73
N MET A 391 15.39 -9.55 -16.77
CA MET A 391 16.65 -9.56 -16.00
C MET A 391 17.87 -9.91 -16.86
N GLU A 392 17.74 -10.81 -17.83
CA GLU A 392 18.80 -11.07 -18.80
C GLU A 392 19.12 -9.86 -19.68
N ARG A 393 18.10 -9.15 -20.15
CA ARG A 393 18.27 -7.91 -20.92
C ARG A 393 18.99 -6.82 -20.11
N ILE A 394 18.60 -6.64 -18.82
CA ILE A 394 19.27 -5.71 -17.89
C ILE A 394 20.73 -6.13 -17.68
N LYS A 395 20.98 -7.41 -17.40
CA LYS A 395 22.33 -7.96 -17.21
C LYS A 395 23.24 -7.71 -18.41
N ASN A 396 22.73 -7.91 -19.62
CA ASN A 396 23.47 -7.66 -20.85
C ASN A 396 23.76 -6.18 -21.10
N LEU A 397 22.88 -5.27 -20.63
CA LEU A 397 23.12 -3.83 -20.69
C LEU A 397 24.22 -3.40 -19.72
N LEU A 398 24.18 -3.91 -18.47
CA LEU A 398 25.11 -3.50 -17.40
C LEU A 398 26.52 -4.09 -17.51
N LYS A 399 26.70 -5.14 -18.31
CA LYS A 399 28.03 -5.75 -18.58
C LYS A 399 28.84 -5.05 -19.67
N LYS A 400 28.23 -4.09 -20.36
CA LYS A 400 28.89 -3.29 -21.41
C LYS A 400 29.47 -2.01 -20.83
#